data_3b4de82840e9b87d81c1d24efc0d4791
#
_entry.id   3b4de82840e9b87d81c1d24efc0d4791
#
_cell.length_a   1.000
_cell.length_b   1.000
_cell.length_c   1.000
_cell.angle_alpha   90.00
_cell.angle_beta   90.00
_cell.angle_gamma   90.00
#
_symmetry.space_group_name_H-M   'P 1'
#
loop_
_entity.id
_entity.type
_entity.pdbx_description
1 polymer ?
#
loop_
_entity_poly.entity_id
_entity_poly.type
_entity_poly.pdbx_seq_one_letter_code
_entity_poly.pdbx_strand_id
1 'polypeptide(L)'
;MAGAAAPSLPLRRGRDLLPEVAADLALRPLLLISDFDGTLARIVMDPWGARVIPGAQRALRRLAGTAGVQVAFLSGRTAADLAARVRVGGALYLGNHGIERGTLARRAHAGTLRADQDPALAGYEVDAALLARALPALIREPWFVVELKGPAVAFHFRAAPDVPAARQRVLAAIDSLEPARRFVRFPGRRIVELRPPGAAAKGDALRALVEELRPAVTWMLGDDANDAVAFEALRELRETGRTRGLAIAVHAHPEMPDAVARAADVALASPDEAARFLAGVARLLAVRPDARGA
;
A
#
# COMPACT_ATOMS: atom_id res chain seq x y z
N MET A 1 33.55 -9.71 -4.76
CA MET A 1 33.27 -8.36 -4.30
C MET A 1 32.23 -8.47 -3.19
N ALA A 2 32.62 -8.25 -1.95
CA ALA A 2 31.68 -8.28 -0.82
C ALA A 2 30.72 -7.10 -0.98
N GLY A 3 29.42 -7.41 -1.14
CA GLY A 3 28.38 -6.39 -1.17
C GLY A 3 28.37 -5.64 0.17
N ALA A 4 28.44 -4.32 0.12
CA ALA A 4 28.25 -3.50 1.31
C ALA A 4 26.90 -3.85 1.94
N ALA A 5 26.89 -4.16 3.24
CA ALA A 5 25.67 -4.41 3.97
C ALA A 5 24.73 -3.21 3.79
N ALA A 6 23.46 -3.47 3.46
CA ALA A 6 22.48 -2.41 3.33
C ALA A 6 22.41 -1.61 4.65
N PRO A 7 22.26 -0.28 4.61
CA PRO A 7 22.12 0.54 5.81
C PRO A 7 20.91 0.08 6.60
N SER A 8 21.12 -0.44 7.80
CA SER A 8 20.03 -0.81 8.70
C SER A 8 19.45 0.46 9.33
N LEU A 9 18.23 0.83 8.93
CA LEU A 9 17.49 1.90 9.61
C LEU A 9 17.18 1.47 11.06
N PRO A 10 17.49 2.29 12.07
CA PRO A 10 17.13 1.97 13.44
C PRO A 10 15.62 1.89 13.60
N LEU A 11 15.16 0.77 14.19
CA LEU A 11 13.74 0.56 14.47
C LEU A 11 13.29 1.43 15.63
N ARG A 12 12.23 2.21 15.43
CA ARG A 12 11.73 3.21 16.38
C ARG A 12 10.35 2.84 16.92
N ARG A 13 10.04 3.33 18.10
CA ARG A 13 8.66 3.31 18.63
C ARG A 13 7.88 4.48 18.05
N GLY A 14 6.58 4.29 17.81
CA GLY A 14 5.73 5.31 17.20
C GLY A 14 5.71 6.64 17.97
N ARG A 15 5.80 6.61 19.30
CA ARG A 15 5.87 7.82 20.13
C ARG A 15 7.16 8.64 19.93
N ASP A 16 8.27 7.96 19.61
CA ASP A 16 9.58 8.58 19.51
C ASP A 16 9.73 9.36 18.18
N LEU A 17 8.84 9.12 17.22
CA LEU A 17 8.78 9.87 15.96
C LEU A 17 7.94 11.16 16.07
N LEU A 18 7.08 11.30 17.08
CA LEU A 18 6.16 12.45 17.21
C LEU A 18 6.86 13.81 17.27
N PRO A 19 7.99 13.99 17.98
CA PRO A 19 8.69 15.28 17.99
C PRO A 19 9.19 15.71 16.61
N GLU A 20 9.63 14.77 15.77
CA GLU A 20 10.18 15.05 14.44
C GLU A 20 9.10 15.55 13.46
N VAL A 21 7.88 15.02 13.59
CA VAL A 21 6.76 15.43 12.74
C VAL A 21 5.96 16.61 13.29
N ALA A 22 6.31 17.12 14.50
CA ALA A 22 5.54 18.17 15.15
C ALA A 22 5.46 19.48 14.35
N ALA A 23 6.54 19.83 13.61
CA ALA A 23 6.57 21.00 12.74
C ALA A 23 5.63 20.81 11.53
N ASP A 24 5.62 19.62 10.94
CA ASP A 24 4.79 19.29 9.78
C ASP A 24 3.30 19.36 10.13
N LEU A 25 2.93 19.06 11.39
CA LEU A 25 1.54 19.14 11.86
C LEU A 25 0.94 20.55 11.85
N ALA A 26 1.73 21.59 11.64
CA ALA A 26 1.25 22.96 11.48
C ALA A 26 0.92 23.30 10.01
N LEU A 27 1.43 22.53 9.07
CA LEU A 27 1.29 22.79 7.62
C LEU A 27 0.03 22.12 7.06
N ARG A 28 -0.60 22.78 6.09
CA ARG A 28 -1.80 22.29 5.40
C ARG A 28 -1.73 22.58 3.90
N PRO A 29 -2.30 21.74 3.05
CA PRO A 29 -2.89 20.43 3.35
C PRO A 29 -1.83 19.38 3.78
N LEU A 30 -2.21 18.46 4.67
CA LEU A 30 -1.41 17.27 5.01
C LEU A 30 -2.02 16.04 4.34
N LEU A 31 -1.23 15.33 3.54
CA LEU A 31 -1.59 14.08 2.90
C LEU A 31 -0.91 12.92 3.65
N LEU A 32 -1.70 12.04 4.24
CA LEU A 32 -1.25 10.81 4.86
C LEU A 32 -1.64 9.63 3.97
N ILE A 33 -0.65 8.98 3.38
CA ILE A 33 -0.81 7.77 2.57
C ILE A 33 -0.32 6.58 3.38
N SER A 34 -1.06 5.48 3.37
CA SER A 34 -0.63 4.25 4.05
C SER A 34 -0.94 3.03 3.20
N ASP A 35 0.02 2.10 3.13
CA ASP A 35 -0.27 0.73 2.76
C ASP A 35 -1.11 0.05 3.85
N PHE A 36 -1.56 -1.18 3.58
CA PHE A 36 -2.42 -1.95 4.48
C PHE A 36 -1.73 -3.18 5.07
N ASP A 37 -1.33 -4.14 4.22
CA ASP A 37 -0.75 -5.42 4.65
C ASP A 37 0.68 -5.21 5.13
N GLY A 38 1.00 -5.59 6.37
CA GLY A 38 2.32 -5.31 6.97
C GLY A 38 2.46 -3.90 7.55
N THR A 39 1.57 -2.97 7.23
CA THR A 39 1.63 -1.56 7.67
C THR A 39 0.53 -1.22 8.68
N LEU A 40 -0.73 -1.38 8.32
CA LEU A 40 -1.90 -1.17 9.20
C LEU A 40 -2.48 -2.47 9.74
N ALA A 41 -2.12 -3.59 9.14
CA ALA A 41 -2.46 -4.94 9.52
C ALA A 41 -1.21 -5.78 9.66
N ARG A 42 -1.21 -6.76 10.56
CA ARG A 42 -0.11 -7.73 10.65
C ARG A 42 -0.17 -8.67 9.45
N ILE A 43 0.99 -9.11 8.98
CA ILE A 43 1.07 -10.16 7.95
C ILE A 43 0.57 -11.47 8.55
N VAL A 44 -0.37 -12.10 7.85
CA VAL A 44 -0.97 -13.37 8.22
C VAL A 44 -0.84 -14.39 7.09
N MET A 45 -0.91 -15.69 7.42
CA MET A 45 -0.77 -16.75 6.41
C MET A 45 -1.94 -16.75 5.43
N ASP A 46 -3.18 -16.57 5.94
CA ASP A 46 -4.37 -16.39 5.11
C ASP A 46 -4.55 -14.90 4.78
N PRO A 47 -4.34 -14.48 3.52
CA PRO A 47 -4.50 -13.07 3.12
C PRO A 47 -5.90 -12.52 3.41
N TRP A 48 -6.92 -13.39 3.43
CA TRP A 48 -8.30 -13.00 3.73
C TRP A 48 -8.53 -12.74 5.21
N GLY A 49 -7.66 -13.28 6.07
CA GLY A 49 -7.66 -13.06 7.52
C GLY A 49 -7.09 -11.73 8.00
N ALA A 50 -6.42 -10.96 7.14
CA ALA A 50 -5.79 -9.69 7.54
C ALA A 50 -6.82 -8.69 8.07
N ARG A 51 -6.54 -8.09 9.24
CA ARG A 51 -7.40 -7.13 9.94
C ARG A 51 -6.63 -5.87 10.28
N VAL A 52 -7.25 -4.71 10.04
CA VAL A 52 -6.69 -3.44 10.49
C VAL A 52 -6.53 -3.43 12.02
N ILE A 53 -5.42 -2.91 12.51
CA ILE A 53 -5.21 -2.73 13.95
C ILE A 53 -6.23 -1.71 14.48
N PRO A 54 -7.06 -2.07 15.51
CA PRO A 54 -8.15 -1.20 15.96
C PRO A 54 -7.69 0.22 16.38
N GLY A 55 -6.47 0.32 16.92
CA GLY A 55 -5.85 1.61 17.28
C GLY A 55 -5.58 2.49 16.06
N ALA A 56 -5.04 1.91 14.98
CA ALA A 56 -4.81 2.58 13.71
C ALA A 56 -6.13 3.04 13.10
N GLN A 57 -7.14 2.18 13.04
CA GLN A 57 -8.45 2.51 12.48
C GLN A 57 -9.09 3.71 13.19
N ARG A 58 -9.08 3.72 14.53
CA ARG A 58 -9.62 4.85 15.31
C ARG A 58 -8.87 6.15 15.05
N ALA A 59 -7.54 6.09 14.97
CA ALA A 59 -6.70 7.24 14.67
C ALA A 59 -6.98 7.79 13.26
N LEU A 60 -7.00 6.91 12.25
CA LEU A 60 -7.25 7.27 10.85
C LEU A 60 -8.64 7.88 10.64
N ARG A 61 -9.67 7.40 11.36
CA ARG A 61 -11.00 8.02 11.34
C ARG A 61 -10.99 9.45 11.89
N ARG A 62 -10.22 9.71 12.96
CA ARG A 62 -10.06 11.07 13.51
C ARG A 62 -9.29 11.95 12.52
N LEU A 63 -8.20 11.46 11.95
CA LEU A 63 -7.39 12.17 10.97
C LEU A 63 -8.18 12.53 9.72
N ALA A 64 -8.93 11.59 9.15
CA ALA A 64 -9.81 11.85 8.01
C ALA A 64 -10.94 12.83 8.33
N GLY A 65 -11.28 13.01 9.63
CA GLY A 65 -12.21 14.01 10.12
C GLY A 65 -11.60 15.40 10.35
N THR A 66 -10.27 15.53 10.36
CA THR A 66 -9.57 16.77 10.66
C THR A 66 -9.47 17.67 9.42
N ALA A 67 -9.80 18.95 9.57
CA ALA A 67 -9.73 19.92 8.48
C ALA A 67 -8.30 20.05 7.94
N GLY A 68 -8.16 20.05 6.60
CA GLY A 68 -6.86 20.13 5.92
C GLY A 68 -6.01 18.87 6.04
N VAL A 69 -6.55 17.75 6.51
CA VAL A 69 -5.90 16.43 6.49
C VAL A 69 -6.63 15.52 5.49
N GLN A 70 -5.90 15.03 4.51
CA GLN A 70 -6.38 14.01 3.58
C GLN A 70 -5.72 12.67 3.94
N VAL A 71 -6.52 11.64 4.15
CA VAL A 71 -6.07 10.27 4.33
C VAL A 71 -6.28 9.49 3.04
N ALA A 72 -5.28 8.73 2.62
CA ALA A 72 -5.33 7.84 1.48
C ALA A 72 -4.77 6.47 1.84
N PHE A 73 -5.36 5.41 1.30
CA PHE A 73 -4.86 4.05 1.39
C PHE A 73 -4.41 3.59 0.01
N LEU A 74 -3.21 3.03 -0.10
CA LEU A 74 -2.59 2.62 -1.36
C LEU A 74 -2.06 1.20 -1.23
N SER A 75 -2.78 0.23 -1.78
CA SER A 75 -2.51 -1.19 -1.55
C SER A 75 -2.58 -2.02 -2.84
N GLY A 76 -1.95 -3.19 -2.83
CA GLY A 76 -2.12 -4.21 -3.86
C GLY A 76 -3.48 -4.93 -3.82
N ARG A 77 -4.30 -4.68 -2.80
CA ARG A 77 -5.69 -5.17 -2.74
C ARG A 77 -6.58 -4.34 -3.65
N THR A 78 -7.75 -4.89 -4.04
CA THR A 78 -8.77 -4.07 -4.70
C THR A 78 -9.25 -2.95 -3.78
N ALA A 79 -9.66 -1.81 -4.33
CA ALA A 79 -10.16 -0.68 -3.54
C ALA A 79 -11.37 -1.07 -2.68
N ALA A 80 -12.24 -1.95 -3.18
CA ALA A 80 -13.41 -2.45 -2.46
C ALA A 80 -13.02 -3.34 -1.26
N ASP A 81 -12.08 -4.31 -1.42
CA ASP A 81 -11.58 -5.15 -0.33
C ASP A 81 -10.87 -4.30 0.73
N LEU A 82 -10.05 -3.36 0.29
CA LEU A 82 -9.34 -2.41 1.16
C LEU A 82 -10.32 -1.59 2.01
N ALA A 83 -11.37 -1.02 1.39
CA ALA A 83 -12.40 -0.26 2.08
C ALA A 83 -13.20 -1.12 3.06
N ALA A 84 -13.51 -2.37 2.70
CA ALA A 84 -14.20 -3.31 3.58
C ALA A 84 -13.40 -3.66 4.85
N ARG A 85 -12.06 -3.63 4.77
CA ARG A 85 -11.14 -3.92 5.89
C ARG A 85 -10.86 -2.69 6.74
N VAL A 86 -10.56 -1.56 6.10
CA VAL A 86 -10.09 -0.34 6.79
C VAL A 86 -11.27 0.47 7.36
N ARG A 87 -12.36 0.64 6.60
CA ARG A 87 -13.61 1.31 7.02
C ARG A 87 -13.40 2.72 7.58
N VAL A 88 -12.67 3.55 6.86
CA VAL A 88 -12.44 4.95 7.20
C VAL A 88 -13.16 5.83 6.18
N GLY A 89 -14.28 6.43 6.59
CA GLY A 89 -15.03 7.39 5.75
C GLY A 89 -14.29 8.71 5.60
N GLY A 90 -14.41 9.35 4.43
CA GLY A 90 -13.71 10.58 4.08
C GLY A 90 -12.28 10.35 3.57
N ALA A 91 -11.87 9.09 3.40
CA ALA A 91 -10.55 8.74 2.87
C ALA A 91 -10.63 8.32 1.39
N LEU A 92 -9.50 8.45 0.70
CA LEU A 92 -9.26 7.91 -0.63
C LEU A 92 -8.79 6.46 -0.51
N TYR A 93 -9.21 5.62 -1.45
CA TYR A 93 -8.83 4.21 -1.55
C TYR A 93 -8.28 3.95 -2.93
N LEU A 94 -7.00 3.62 -3.00
CA LEU A 94 -6.29 3.28 -4.23
C LEU A 94 -5.96 1.79 -4.17
N GLY A 95 -6.71 1.02 -4.93
CA GLY A 95 -6.55 -0.43 -5.07
C GLY A 95 -5.63 -0.79 -6.23
N ASN A 96 -5.20 -2.05 -6.25
CA ASN A 96 -4.33 -2.59 -7.30
C ASN A 96 -3.13 -1.69 -7.60
N HIS A 97 -2.44 -1.22 -6.54
CA HIS A 97 -1.29 -0.31 -6.61
C HIS A 97 -1.58 1.07 -7.23
N GLY A 98 -2.85 1.49 -7.31
CA GLY A 98 -3.29 2.76 -7.86
C GLY A 98 -4.09 2.68 -9.16
N ILE A 99 -4.29 1.47 -9.71
CA ILE A 99 -5.16 1.23 -10.89
C ILE A 99 -6.62 1.60 -10.60
N GLU A 100 -7.08 1.26 -9.41
CA GLU A 100 -8.43 1.56 -8.93
C GLU A 100 -8.37 2.75 -7.97
N ARG A 101 -9.32 3.67 -8.09
CA ARG A 101 -9.43 4.80 -7.21
C ARG A 101 -10.88 5.07 -6.80
N GLY A 102 -11.13 5.26 -5.52
CA GLY A 102 -12.46 5.59 -5.02
C GLY A 102 -12.39 6.37 -3.71
N THR A 103 -13.48 7.03 -3.38
CA THR A 103 -13.64 7.75 -2.10
C THR A 103 -14.80 7.15 -1.32
N LEU A 104 -14.57 6.78 -0.06
CA LEU A 104 -15.63 6.38 0.82
C LEU A 104 -16.20 7.62 1.52
N ALA A 105 -17.47 7.94 1.29
CA ALA A 105 -18.11 9.07 1.95
C ALA A 105 -18.10 8.90 3.48
N ARG A 106 -18.03 10.02 4.24
CA ARG A 106 -17.84 10.01 5.71
C ARG A 106 -18.83 9.14 6.48
N ARG A 107 -20.06 9.03 6.02
CA ARG A 107 -21.15 8.27 6.67
C ARG A 107 -21.56 7.04 5.87
N ALA A 108 -20.82 6.68 4.83
CA ALA A 108 -21.14 5.53 3.99
C ALA A 108 -20.63 4.22 4.61
N HIS A 109 -21.32 3.13 4.29
CA HIS A 109 -20.81 1.78 4.57
C HIS A 109 -19.69 1.41 3.59
N ALA A 110 -18.73 0.62 4.03
CA ALA A 110 -17.58 0.21 3.22
C ALA A 110 -17.98 -0.46 1.89
N GLY A 111 -19.09 -1.20 1.86
CA GLY A 111 -19.63 -1.82 0.65
C GLY A 111 -20.23 -0.85 -0.39
N THR A 112 -20.29 0.45 -0.09
CA THR A 112 -20.77 1.47 -1.03
C THR A 112 -19.64 2.16 -1.80
N LEU A 113 -18.37 1.75 -1.58
CA LEU A 113 -17.27 2.30 -2.35
C LEU A 113 -17.47 2.00 -3.83
N ARG A 114 -17.45 3.05 -4.65
CA ARG A 114 -17.31 2.96 -6.10
C ARG A 114 -15.87 3.32 -6.43
N ALA A 115 -15.19 2.42 -7.09
CA ALA A 115 -13.85 2.68 -7.58
C ALA A 115 -13.93 2.91 -9.09
N ASP A 116 -13.32 4.00 -9.52
CA ASP A 116 -13.11 4.30 -10.93
C ASP A 116 -11.84 3.57 -11.40
N GLN A 117 -11.87 3.08 -12.62
CA GLN A 117 -10.78 2.40 -13.28
C GLN A 117 -10.71 2.91 -14.71
N ASP A 118 -9.51 2.97 -15.28
CA ASP A 118 -9.32 3.36 -16.67
C ASP A 118 -10.05 2.39 -17.61
N PRO A 119 -11.00 2.86 -18.44
CA PRO A 119 -11.71 2.02 -19.40
C PRO A 119 -10.78 1.26 -20.38
N ALA A 120 -9.58 1.78 -20.65
CA ALA A 120 -8.58 1.11 -21.48
C ALA A 120 -8.13 -0.25 -20.91
N LEU A 121 -8.35 -0.49 -19.62
CA LEU A 121 -8.00 -1.74 -18.94
C LEU A 121 -9.05 -2.85 -19.06
N ALA A 122 -10.23 -2.56 -19.62
CA ALA A 122 -11.33 -3.54 -19.73
C ALA A 122 -10.95 -4.84 -20.46
N GLY A 123 -10.11 -4.74 -21.51
CA GLY A 123 -9.59 -5.92 -22.20
C GLY A 123 -8.71 -6.81 -21.33
N TYR A 124 -7.96 -6.22 -20.40
CA TYR A 124 -7.13 -6.96 -19.44
C TYR A 124 -7.96 -7.65 -18.36
N GLU A 125 -9.13 -7.14 -18.01
CA GLU A 125 -10.05 -7.83 -17.08
C GLU A 125 -10.51 -9.17 -17.64
N VAL A 126 -10.85 -9.20 -18.94
CA VAL A 126 -11.25 -10.44 -19.61
C VAL A 126 -10.10 -11.44 -19.61
N ASP A 127 -8.91 -11.01 -20.00
CA ASP A 127 -7.72 -11.88 -20.07
C ASP A 127 -7.29 -12.37 -18.66
N ALA A 128 -7.31 -11.49 -17.66
CA ALA A 128 -7.02 -11.86 -16.28
C ALA A 128 -8.02 -12.91 -15.75
N ALA A 129 -9.32 -12.75 -16.07
CA ALA A 129 -10.35 -13.71 -15.70
C ALA A 129 -10.17 -15.07 -16.41
N LEU A 130 -9.75 -15.08 -17.67
CA LEU A 130 -9.42 -16.32 -18.40
C LEU A 130 -8.23 -17.04 -17.74
N LEU A 131 -7.17 -16.34 -17.42
CA LEU A 131 -5.99 -16.90 -16.74
C LEU A 131 -6.36 -17.42 -15.35
N ALA A 132 -7.17 -16.67 -14.59
CA ALA A 132 -7.63 -17.08 -13.25
C ALA A 132 -8.43 -18.39 -13.27
N ARG A 133 -9.16 -18.65 -14.35
CA ARG A 133 -9.92 -19.90 -14.55
C ARG A 133 -9.06 -21.05 -15.08
N ALA A 134 -8.08 -20.75 -15.94
CA ALA A 134 -7.30 -21.78 -16.64
C ALA A 134 -6.15 -22.34 -15.80
N LEU A 135 -5.41 -21.49 -15.02
CA LEU A 135 -4.25 -21.95 -14.27
C LEU A 135 -4.57 -23.06 -13.23
N PRO A 136 -5.70 -23.04 -12.50
CA PRO A 136 -6.04 -24.12 -11.57
C PRO A 136 -6.21 -25.50 -12.21
N ALA A 137 -6.43 -25.57 -13.52
CA ALA A 137 -6.43 -26.85 -14.24
C ALA A 137 -5.02 -27.44 -14.41
N LEU A 138 -3.99 -26.60 -14.43
CA LEU A 138 -2.58 -26.98 -14.55
C LEU A 138 -1.91 -27.17 -13.20
N ILE A 139 -2.35 -26.45 -12.16
CA ILE A 139 -1.80 -26.50 -10.81
C ILE A 139 -2.95 -26.79 -9.84
N ARG A 140 -3.11 -28.06 -9.48
CA ARG A 140 -4.24 -28.55 -8.65
C ARG A 140 -3.89 -28.67 -7.16
N GLU A 141 -2.68 -28.31 -6.78
CA GLU A 141 -2.19 -28.44 -5.41
C GLU A 141 -2.90 -27.44 -4.48
N PRO A 142 -3.20 -27.85 -3.24
CA PRO A 142 -3.98 -27.02 -2.29
C PRO A 142 -3.23 -25.76 -1.83
N TRP A 143 -1.90 -25.70 -2.07
CA TRP A 143 -1.12 -24.49 -1.77
C TRP A 143 -1.26 -23.40 -2.84
N PHE A 144 -1.86 -23.70 -4.03
CA PHE A 144 -2.01 -22.74 -5.10
C PHE A 144 -3.32 -22.00 -4.96
N VAL A 145 -3.26 -20.68 -4.81
CA VAL A 145 -4.43 -19.81 -4.66
C VAL A 145 -4.40 -18.71 -5.71
N VAL A 146 -5.51 -18.52 -6.40
CA VAL A 146 -5.68 -17.48 -7.41
C VAL A 146 -6.52 -16.35 -6.85
N GLU A 147 -6.04 -15.12 -7.02
CA GLU A 147 -6.76 -13.89 -6.66
C GLU A 147 -6.95 -13.03 -7.90
N LEU A 148 -8.19 -12.91 -8.37
CA LEU A 148 -8.57 -12.01 -9.46
C LEU A 148 -8.77 -10.60 -8.91
N LYS A 149 -8.13 -9.61 -9.55
CA LYS A 149 -8.11 -8.21 -9.12
C LYS A 149 -8.50 -7.27 -10.28
N GLY A 150 -9.66 -7.52 -10.90
CA GLY A 150 -10.07 -6.78 -12.09
C GLY A 150 -9.09 -7.03 -13.26
N PRO A 151 -8.38 -6.00 -13.76
CA PRO A 151 -7.43 -6.15 -14.87
C PRO A 151 -6.10 -6.82 -14.50
N ALA A 152 -5.91 -7.19 -13.23
CA ALA A 152 -4.75 -7.91 -12.74
C ALA A 152 -5.16 -9.26 -12.15
N VAL A 153 -4.21 -10.19 -12.08
CA VAL A 153 -4.40 -11.49 -11.43
C VAL A 153 -3.15 -11.88 -10.65
N ALA A 154 -3.33 -12.40 -9.44
CA ALA A 154 -2.26 -12.84 -8.57
C ALA A 154 -2.33 -14.34 -8.30
N PHE A 155 -1.18 -15.00 -8.35
CA PHE A 155 -0.99 -16.42 -8.13
C PHE A 155 -0.15 -16.63 -6.89
N HIS A 156 -0.80 -17.01 -5.78
CA HIS A 156 -0.16 -17.22 -4.50
C HIS A 156 0.29 -18.67 -4.35
N PHE A 157 1.48 -18.87 -3.81
CA PHE A 157 2.04 -20.17 -3.44
C PHE A 157 2.69 -20.13 -2.05
N ARG A 158 2.05 -19.36 -1.15
CA ARG A 158 2.58 -19.10 0.21
C ARG A 158 2.70 -20.36 1.04
N ALA A 159 1.78 -21.31 0.88
CA ALA A 159 1.74 -22.57 1.61
C ALA A 159 2.49 -23.73 0.90
N ALA A 160 3.18 -23.44 -0.20
CA ALA A 160 3.95 -24.47 -0.91
C ALA A 160 5.10 -24.98 -0.04
N PRO A 161 5.33 -26.33 0.02
CA PRO A 161 6.42 -26.93 0.78
C PRO A 161 7.81 -26.59 0.19
N ASP A 162 7.88 -26.42 -1.13
CA ASP A 162 9.06 -25.98 -1.86
C ASP A 162 8.70 -24.73 -2.67
N VAL A 163 9.05 -23.55 -2.13
CA VAL A 163 8.72 -22.25 -2.72
C VAL A 163 9.44 -22.00 -4.06
N PRO A 164 10.73 -22.32 -4.23
CA PRO A 164 11.41 -22.23 -5.52
C PRO A 164 10.77 -23.08 -6.62
N ALA A 165 10.49 -24.36 -6.35
CA ALA A 165 9.84 -25.26 -7.30
C ALA A 165 8.41 -24.80 -7.65
N ALA A 166 7.63 -24.36 -6.64
CA ALA A 166 6.29 -23.81 -6.85
C ALA A 166 6.33 -22.58 -7.74
N ARG A 167 7.26 -21.66 -7.52
CA ARG A 167 7.48 -20.48 -8.37
C ARG A 167 7.74 -20.85 -9.81
N GLN A 168 8.68 -21.78 -10.06
CA GLN A 168 9.01 -22.23 -11.41
C GLN A 168 7.79 -22.84 -12.10
N ARG A 169 7.03 -23.67 -11.39
CA ARG A 169 5.81 -24.28 -11.92
C ARG A 169 4.74 -23.26 -12.26
N VAL A 170 4.51 -22.26 -11.40
CA VAL A 170 3.57 -21.16 -11.68
C VAL A 170 4.00 -20.37 -12.91
N LEU A 171 5.29 -20.03 -13.02
CA LEU A 171 5.80 -19.31 -14.19
C LEU A 171 5.65 -20.12 -15.48
N ALA A 172 5.95 -21.41 -15.46
CA ALA A 172 5.79 -22.31 -16.63
C ALA A 172 4.31 -22.40 -17.05
N ALA A 173 3.38 -22.50 -16.09
CA ALA A 173 1.96 -22.52 -16.38
C ALA A 173 1.47 -21.17 -17.00
N ILE A 174 1.97 -20.04 -16.48
CA ILE A 174 1.70 -18.73 -17.09
C ILE A 174 2.25 -18.68 -18.51
N ASP A 175 3.51 -19.13 -18.76
CA ASP A 175 4.11 -19.14 -20.10
C ASP A 175 3.30 -19.95 -21.11
N SER A 176 2.68 -21.04 -20.67
CA SER A 176 1.89 -21.91 -21.55
C SER A 176 0.53 -21.29 -21.92
N LEU A 177 -0.07 -20.50 -21.04
CA LEU A 177 -1.40 -19.91 -21.23
C LEU A 177 -1.36 -18.47 -21.76
N GLU A 178 -0.24 -17.78 -21.56
CA GLU A 178 -0.05 -16.37 -21.95
C GLU A 178 1.25 -16.21 -22.77
N PRO A 179 1.37 -16.90 -23.94
CA PRO A 179 2.59 -16.85 -24.76
C PRO A 179 2.84 -15.46 -25.38
N ALA A 180 1.80 -14.66 -25.55
CA ALA A 180 1.89 -13.30 -26.10
C ALA A 180 2.47 -12.27 -25.13
N ARG A 181 2.65 -12.65 -23.85
CA ARG A 181 3.20 -11.78 -22.79
C ARG A 181 2.54 -10.39 -22.75
N ARG A 182 1.23 -10.37 -22.81
CA ARG A 182 0.44 -9.13 -22.73
C ARG A 182 0.53 -8.47 -21.36
N PHE A 183 0.77 -9.26 -20.30
CA PHE A 183 0.93 -8.76 -18.94
C PHE A 183 2.40 -8.59 -18.55
N VAL A 184 2.66 -7.59 -17.73
CA VAL A 184 3.93 -7.45 -17.00
C VAL A 184 3.87 -8.33 -15.75
N ARG A 185 4.95 -9.06 -15.49
CA ARG A 185 5.08 -9.99 -14.35
C ARG A 185 5.76 -9.29 -13.19
N PHE A 186 5.10 -9.27 -12.06
CA PHE A 186 5.64 -8.76 -10.80
C PHE A 186 5.89 -9.91 -9.85
N PRO A 187 7.15 -10.34 -9.68
CA PRO A 187 7.49 -11.38 -8.72
C PRO A 187 7.51 -10.80 -7.30
N GLY A 188 6.68 -11.35 -6.41
CA GLY A 188 6.75 -11.10 -4.98
C GLY A 188 7.39 -12.27 -4.23
N ARG A 189 7.41 -12.23 -2.90
CA ARG A 189 8.08 -13.24 -2.07
C ARG A 189 7.50 -14.65 -2.25
N ARG A 190 6.18 -14.80 -2.31
CA ARG A 190 5.45 -16.07 -2.50
C ARG A 190 4.22 -15.89 -3.36
N ILE A 191 4.37 -15.07 -4.40
CA ILE A 191 3.33 -14.63 -5.32
C ILE A 191 3.98 -14.29 -6.66
N VAL A 192 3.25 -14.49 -7.73
CA VAL A 192 3.47 -13.86 -9.03
C VAL A 192 2.21 -13.11 -9.38
N GLU A 193 2.32 -11.84 -9.65
CA GLU A 193 1.20 -11.00 -10.08
C GLU A 193 1.40 -10.59 -11.53
N LEU A 194 0.33 -10.68 -12.31
CA LEU A 194 0.26 -10.20 -13.69
C LEU A 194 -0.55 -8.91 -13.71
N ARG A 195 0.04 -7.84 -14.24
CA ARG A 195 -0.59 -6.52 -14.37
C ARG A 195 -0.53 -6.03 -15.80
N PRO A 196 -1.49 -5.21 -16.25
CA PRO A 196 -1.40 -4.55 -17.55
C PRO A 196 -0.09 -3.75 -17.69
N PRO A 197 0.49 -3.66 -18.89
CA PRO A 197 1.59 -2.73 -19.15
C PRO A 197 1.14 -1.30 -18.86
N GLY A 198 2.03 -0.50 -18.26
CA GLY A 198 1.72 0.87 -17.88
C GLY A 198 0.75 1.00 -16.69
N ALA A 199 0.33 -0.12 -16.09
CA ALA A 199 -0.41 -0.07 -14.84
C ALA A 199 0.40 0.68 -13.78
N ALA A 200 -0.24 1.63 -13.11
CA ALA A 200 0.39 2.49 -12.13
C ALA A 200 1.14 1.67 -11.07
N ALA A 201 2.39 2.02 -10.83
CA ALA A 201 3.09 1.60 -9.63
C ALA A 201 2.69 2.51 -8.46
N LYS A 202 2.90 2.06 -7.21
CA LYS A 202 2.60 2.90 -6.03
C LYS A 202 3.27 4.28 -6.09
N GLY A 203 4.44 4.40 -6.73
CA GLY A 203 5.12 5.68 -6.95
C GLY A 203 4.36 6.62 -7.88
N ASP A 204 3.78 6.10 -8.96
CA ASP A 204 3.01 6.90 -9.92
C ASP A 204 1.69 7.36 -9.28
N ALA A 205 1.03 6.48 -8.51
CA ALA A 205 -0.16 6.83 -7.76
C ALA A 205 0.11 7.94 -6.73
N LEU A 206 1.26 7.89 -6.04
CA LEU A 206 1.69 8.93 -5.10
C LEU A 206 1.96 10.25 -5.82
N ARG A 207 2.70 10.24 -6.96
CA ARG A 207 2.94 11.45 -7.76
C ARG A 207 1.63 12.08 -8.22
N ALA A 208 0.69 11.29 -8.73
CA ALA A 208 -0.62 11.78 -9.16
C ALA A 208 -1.41 12.43 -8.01
N LEU A 209 -1.40 11.82 -6.81
CA LEU A 209 -2.05 12.40 -5.63
C LEU A 209 -1.41 13.73 -5.21
N VAL A 210 -0.09 13.83 -5.20
CA VAL A 210 0.62 15.06 -4.83
C VAL A 210 0.37 16.16 -5.86
N GLU A 211 0.36 15.84 -7.14
CA GLU A 211 0.07 16.81 -8.22
C GLU A 211 -1.35 17.36 -8.11
N GLU A 212 -2.33 16.50 -7.84
CA GLU A 212 -3.74 16.86 -7.73
C GLU A 212 -4.04 17.65 -6.45
N LEU A 213 -3.62 17.12 -5.30
CA LEU A 213 -4.01 17.65 -3.99
C LEU A 213 -3.08 18.77 -3.50
N ARG A 214 -1.89 18.90 -4.11
CA ARG A 214 -0.85 19.89 -3.78
C ARG A 214 -0.64 20.03 -2.27
N PRO A 215 -0.34 18.92 -1.56
CA PRO A 215 -0.16 18.94 -0.13
C PRO A 215 1.12 19.67 0.25
N ALA A 216 1.06 20.49 1.32
CA ALA A 216 2.27 21.08 1.90
C ALA A 216 3.15 19.99 2.52
N VAL A 217 2.53 18.92 3.05
CA VAL A 217 3.21 17.78 3.68
C VAL A 217 2.60 16.46 3.20
N THR A 218 3.44 15.50 2.83
CA THR A 218 3.04 14.13 2.49
C THR A 218 3.80 13.15 3.37
N TRP A 219 3.09 12.26 4.05
CA TRP A 219 3.67 11.10 4.72
C TRP A 219 3.20 9.82 4.02
N MET A 220 4.16 8.91 3.76
CA MET A 220 3.87 7.59 3.19
C MET A 220 4.37 6.51 4.15
N LEU A 221 3.46 5.62 4.57
CA LEU A 221 3.76 4.44 5.39
C LEU A 221 3.68 3.17 4.54
N GLY A 222 4.67 2.27 4.67
CA GLY A 222 4.70 1.00 3.93
C GLY A 222 5.75 0.04 4.46
N ASP A 223 5.74 -1.22 3.98
CA ASP A 223 6.64 -2.29 4.47
C ASP A 223 7.32 -3.10 3.36
N ASP A 224 6.85 -3.02 2.12
CA ASP A 224 7.30 -3.89 1.04
C ASP A 224 8.07 -3.15 -0.09
N ALA A 225 8.57 -3.92 -1.07
CA ALA A 225 9.32 -3.38 -2.19
C ALA A 225 8.49 -2.46 -3.11
N ASN A 226 7.16 -2.62 -3.17
CA ASN A 226 6.30 -1.70 -3.93
C ASN A 226 6.17 -0.35 -3.20
N ASP A 227 6.25 -0.35 -1.85
CA ASP A 227 6.28 0.86 -1.06
C ASP A 227 7.61 1.60 -1.21
N ALA A 228 8.72 0.88 -1.39
CA ALA A 228 10.01 1.50 -1.68
C ALA A 228 9.95 2.39 -2.94
N VAL A 229 9.22 1.97 -3.97
CA VAL A 229 8.99 2.79 -5.19
C VAL A 229 8.21 4.08 -4.86
N ALA A 230 7.24 4.00 -3.95
CA ALA A 230 6.52 5.20 -3.49
C ALA A 230 7.40 6.11 -2.60
N PHE A 231 8.28 5.53 -1.79
CA PHE A 231 9.24 6.30 -0.99
C PHE A 231 10.25 7.05 -1.88
N GLU A 232 10.75 6.42 -2.94
CA GLU A 232 11.60 7.08 -3.94
C GLU A 232 10.87 8.22 -4.64
N ALA A 233 9.62 8.00 -5.06
CA ALA A 233 8.79 9.04 -5.65
C ALA A 233 8.56 10.23 -4.68
N LEU A 234 8.34 9.95 -3.38
CA LEU A 234 8.20 11.01 -2.38
C LEU A 234 9.52 11.80 -2.20
N ARG A 235 10.67 11.12 -2.24
CA ARG A 235 11.98 11.79 -2.17
C ARG A 235 12.17 12.75 -3.33
N GLU A 236 11.90 12.33 -4.58
CA GLU A 236 11.97 13.17 -5.78
C GLU A 236 11.04 14.40 -5.68
N LEU A 237 9.82 14.21 -5.18
CA LEU A 237 8.87 15.31 -5.00
C LEU A 237 9.31 16.30 -3.92
N ARG A 238 10.02 15.84 -2.88
CA ARG A 238 10.63 16.71 -1.86
C ARG A 238 11.81 17.49 -2.42
N GLU A 239 12.69 16.84 -3.18
CA GLU A 239 13.84 17.46 -3.83
C GLU A 239 13.43 18.55 -4.83
N THR A 240 12.31 18.36 -5.51
CA THR A 240 11.72 19.35 -6.42
C THR A 240 10.83 20.39 -5.74
N GLY A 241 10.71 20.36 -4.40
CA GLY A 241 9.93 21.32 -3.62
C GLY A 241 8.39 21.19 -3.78
N ARG A 242 7.90 20.08 -4.32
CA ARG A 242 6.46 19.86 -4.54
C ARG A 242 5.71 19.56 -3.26
N THR A 243 6.37 18.97 -2.28
CA THR A 243 5.84 18.67 -0.95
C THR A 243 6.98 18.54 0.05
N ARG A 244 6.68 18.52 1.34
CA ARG A 244 7.59 18.10 2.42
C ARG A 244 7.11 16.78 2.98
N GLY A 245 7.80 16.22 3.97
CA GLY A 245 7.30 15.07 4.73
C GLY A 245 8.25 13.90 4.79
N LEU A 246 7.74 12.71 5.11
CA LEU A 246 8.53 11.53 5.45
C LEU A 246 8.04 10.26 4.77
N ALA A 247 8.99 9.44 4.33
CA ALA A 247 8.83 8.05 3.99
C ALA A 247 9.06 7.19 5.25
N ILE A 248 8.03 6.52 5.74
CA ILE A 248 8.01 5.81 7.02
C ILE A 248 7.90 4.32 6.75
N ALA A 249 8.99 3.58 6.85
CA ALA A 249 8.97 2.13 6.78
C ALA A 249 8.32 1.53 8.03
N VAL A 250 7.62 0.42 7.88
CA VAL A 250 7.08 -0.38 8.99
C VAL A 250 7.73 -1.76 8.96
N HIS A 251 8.37 -2.17 10.06
CA HIS A 251 9.02 -3.46 10.16
C HIS A 251 8.00 -4.55 10.47
N ALA A 252 7.43 -5.13 9.41
CA ALA A 252 6.40 -6.15 9.50
C ALA A 252 6.95 -7.58 9.48
N HIS A 253 8.20 -7.77 9.05
CA HIS A 253 8.84 -9.06 8.85
C HIS A 253 10.26 -9.04 9.43
N PRO A 254 10.81 -10.17 9.91
CA PRO A 254 12.19 -10.25 10.42
C PRO A 254 13.26 -9.70 9.45
N GLU A 255 12.99 -9.78 8.16
CA GLU A 255 13.87 -9.25 7.13
C GLU A 255 13.13 -8.10 6.39
N MET A 256 13.51 -6.86 6.68
CA MET A 256 13.08 -5.72 5.89
C MET A 256 13.77 -5.78 4.52
N PRO A 257 13.04 -5.63 3.41
CA PRO A 257 13.68 -5.58 2.09
C PRO A 257 14.70 -4.43 2.01
N ASP A 258 15.88 -4.69 1.47
CA ASP A 258 16.94 -3.68 1.31
C ASP A 258 16.46 -2.42 0.58
N ALA A 259 15.57 -2.57 -0.41
CA ALA A 259 14.98 -1.45 -1.12
C ALA A 259 14.20 -0.52 -0.19
N VAL A 260 13.43 -1.07 0.76
CA VAL A 260 12.69 -0.31 1.77
C VAL A 260 13.65 0.42 2.70
N ALA A 261 14.68 -0.28 3.21
CA ALA A 261 15.66 0.31 4.10
C ALA A 261 16.45 1.47 3.46
N ARG A 262 16.69 1.41 2.14
CA ARG A 262 17.38 2.49 1.39
C ARG A 262 16.48 3.67 1.02
N ALA A 263 15.19 3.43 0.82
CA ALA A 263 14.26 4.44 0.32
C ALA A 263 13.54 5.21 1.43
N ALA A 264 13.39 4.61 2.63
CA ALA A 264 12.71 5.23 3.76
C ALA A 264 13.62 6.21 4.52
N ASP A 265 13.00 7.21 5.15
CA ASP A 265 13.68 8.15 6.05
C ASP A 265 13.78 7.59 7.48
N VAL A 266 12.76 6.87 7.93
CA VAL A 266 12.65 6.29 9.27
C VAL A 266 11.95 4.93 9.23
N ALA A 267 12.16 4.11 10.27
CA ALA A 267 11.50 2.82 10.38
C ALA A 267 10.81 2.64 11.73
N LEU A 268 9.53 2.27 11.72
CA LEU A 268 8.76 1.87 12.90
C LEU A 268 8.90 0.36 13.13
N ALA A 269 9.05 -0.03 14.39
CA ALA A 269 9.40 -1.39 14.77
C ALA A 269 8.31 -2.45 14.50
N SER A 270 7.09 -2.04 14.21
CA SER A 270 5.97 -2.96 13.89
C SER A 270 4.72 -2.20 13.42
N PRO A 271 3.72 -2.90 12.86
CA PRO A 271 2.39 -2.33 12.61
C PRO A 271 1.71 -1.77 13.88
N ASP A 272 1.99 -2.34 15.05
CA ASP A 272 1.48 -1.79 16.33
C ASP A 272 2.12 -0.44 16.65
N GLU A 273 3.40 -0.24 16.32
CA GLU A 273 4.06 1.05 16.48
C GLU A 273 3.56 2.08 15.45
N ALA A 274 3.22 1.66 14.24
CA ALA A 274 2.53 2.51 13.28
C ALA A 274 1.16 2.97 13.82
N ALA A 275 0.40 2.06 14.43
CA ALA A 275 -0.86 2.41 15.08
C ALA A 275 -0.68 3.41 16.24
N ARG A 276 0.39 3.26 17.06
CA ARG A 276 0.72 4.20 18.16
C ARG A 276 1.15 5.56 17.62
N PHE A 277 1.95 5.60 16.55
CA PHE A 277 2.32 6.83 15.87
C PHE A 277 1.08 7.58 15.37
N LEU A 278 0.21 6.93 14.60
CA LEU A 278 -1.03 7.52 14.09
C LEU A 278 -1.94 8.02 15.22
N ALA A 279 -2.05 7.28 16.33
CA ALA A 279 -2.82 7.70 17.50
C ALA A 279 -2.20 8.94 18.19
N GLY A 280 -0.87 9.04 18.21
CA GLY A 280 -0.15 10.20 18.70
C GLY A 280 -0.40 11.44 17.84
N VAL A 281 -0.27 11.30 16.53
CA VAL A 281 -0.56 12.36 15.54
C VAL A 281 -2.00 12.85 15.69
N ALA A 282 -2.97 11.95 15.76
CA ALA A 282 -4.38 12.32 15.93
C ALA A 282 -4.66 13.08 17.24
N ARG A 283 -3.93 12.76 18.32
CA ARG A 283 -4.00 13.52 19.59
C ARG A 283 -3.39 14.91 19.47
N LEU A 284 -2.21 15.04 18.87
CA LEU A 284 -1.53 16.32 18.69
C LEU A 284 -2.39 17.29 17.85
N LEU A 285 -3.05 16.79 16.82
CA LEU A 285 -3.94 17.60 15.98
C LEU A 285 -5.26 17.98 16.69
N ALA A 286 -5.75 17.16 17.62
CA ALA A 286 -6.95 17.47 18.40
C ALA A 286 -6.72 18.56 19.46
N VAL A 287 -5.48 18.74 19.93
CA VAL A 287 -5.11 19.75 20.95
C VAL A 287 -4.79 21.11 20.31
N ARG A 288 -4.53 21.18 19.02
CA ARG A 288 -4.35 22.45 18.28
C ARG A 288 -5.71 22.95 17.81
N PRO A 289 -6.37 23.92 18.46
CA PRO A 289 -7.55 24.57 17.93
C PRO A 289 -7.14 25.24 16.62
N ASP A 290 -8.04 25.15 15.63
CA ASP A 290 -7.88 25.83 14.34
C ASP A 290 -7.45 27.28 14.58
N ALA A 291 -6.32 27.68 14.03
CA ALA A 291 -5.90 29.07 13.94
C ALA A 291 -6.76 29.78 12.87
N ARG A 292 -8.08 29.75 13.05
CA ARG A 292 -9.05 30.55 12.31
C ARG A 292 -9.76 31.46 13.30
N GLY A 293 -9.17 32.63 13.51
CA GLY A 293 -9.79 33.64 14.38
C GLY A 293 -8.76 34.67 14.82
N ALA A 294 -8.10 35.34 13.90
CA ALA A 294 -7.54 36.67 14.07
C ALA A 294 -7.50 37.35 12.70
#